data_2839844f605694f9c7f616ff6dfcbef9
#
_entry.id   2839844f605694f9c7f616ff6dfcbef9
#
_cell.length_a   1.000
_cell.length_b   1.000
_cell.length_c   1.000
_cell.angle_alpha   90.00
_cell.angle_beta   90.00
_cell.angle_gamma   90.00
#
_symmetry.space_group_name_H-M   'P 1'
#
loop_
_entity.id
_entity.type
_entity.pdbx_description
1 polymer ?
#
loop_
_entity_poly.entity_id
_entity_poly.type
_entity_poly.pdbx_seq_one_letter_code
_entity_poly.pdbx_strand_id
1 'polypeptide(L)'
;MLVNFILTARKLSEPGDQYEIANHILSRYNAGLIPTSKSGQKIEVYFSMELYQIISVRWTDHLLGWDPEKFGNNTEIMLPHHNIWLPDTTLYNSLVMKDDENRRLLHAKVTTLGEGNGAFIELLYPTIYKLSCLLNLRFFPFDVQTCRLLFGSWTFDNTKIDYFAFNKTTAIGTANCIENEGWNVLSTNVIRHENKYECCPNNYTLLEFRLTIQRKPLYYIINLIIPTSIITFISIIGFFSTSSINEPREEKITLGITTLLSMSILIFMVSDKMPSTSSFIPLIGLFYTSMILLISFSTICSSIVIYVQKQGNIGNPPSKNLMNIARGVNRFIRMEMPLIMKQAYAQKAREEKLRRQQLGRKQSLWTRVYKLAREQAMRKVRTFLPPKPRSLSE
;
A
#
# COMPACT_ATOMS: atom_id res chain seq x y z
N MET A 1 -67.57 -29.48 -51.88
CA MET A 1 -67.49 -28.99 -50.49
C MET A 1 -66.48 -27.87 -50.54
N LEU A 2 -66.93 -26.63 -50.80
CA LEU A 2 -66.13 -25.45 -50.92
C LEU A 2 -66.09 -24.81 -49.51
N VAL A 3 -64.89 -24.80 -48.86
CA VAL A 3 -64.68 -24.15 -47.60
C VAL A 3 -64.34 -22.67 -47.89
N ASN A 4 -65.30 -21.81 -47.66
CA ASN A 4 -65.08 -20.36 -47.65
C ASN A 4 -64.18 -19.98 -46.50
N PHE A 5 -62.92 -19.64 -46.79
CA PHE A 5 -62.04 -18.94 -45.87
C PHE A 5 -62.45 -17.48 -45.86
N ILE A 6 -63.23 -17.08 -44.86
CA ILE A 6 -63.47 -15.68 -44.55
C ILE A 6 -62.20 -15.18 -43.88
N LEU A 7 -61.38 -14.40 -44.63
CA LEU A 7 -60.32 -13.57 -44.13
C LEU A 7 -60.96 -12.44 -43.33
N THR A 8 -61.13 -12.67 -42.02
CA THR A 8 -61.34 -11.55 -41.08
C THR A 8 -60.09 -10.68 -41.08
N ALA A 9 -60.11 -9.58 -41.81
CA ALA A 9 -59.14 -8.52 -41.70
C ALA A 9 -59.12 -8.11 -40.20
N ARG A 10 -58.07 -8.49 -39.50
CA ARG A 10 -57.79 -7.93 -38.17
C ARG A 10 -57.69 -6.42 -38.39
N LYS A 11 -58.65 -5.65 -37.86
CA LYS A 11 -58.56 -4.21 -37.71
C LYS A 11 -57.21 -3.96 -36.97
N LEU A 12 -56.24 -3.39 -37.68
CA LEU A 12 -55.05 -2.91 -37.01
C LEU A 12 -55.55 -1.91 -35.95
N SER A 13 -55.21 -2.16 -34.68
CA SER A 13 -55.47 -1.20 -33.63
C SER A 13 -54.87 0.13 -34.04
N GLU A 14 -55.65 1.22 -33.88
CA GLU A 14 -55.16 2.57 -34.14
C GLU A 14 -53.86 2.78 -33.35
N PRO A 15 -52.86 3.44 -33.96
CA PRO A 15 -51.60 3.69 -33.26
C PRO A 15 -51.92 4.55 -32.02
N GLY A 16 -51.36 4.17 -30.88
CA GLY A 16 -51.57 4.91 -29.64
C GLY A 16 -50.91 6.31 -29.70
N ASP A 17 -51.40 7.25 -28.91
CA ASP A 17 -50.94 8.66 -28.86
C ASP A 17 -49.42 8.81 -28.84
N GLN A 18 -48.73 7.95 -28.14
CA GLN A 18 -47.26 7.98 -28.07
C GLN A 18 -46.57 7.73 -29.44
N TYR A 19 -47.16 6.91 -30.29
CA TYR A 19 -46.66 6.64 -31.64
C TYR A 19 -46.86 7.89 -32.53
N GLU A 20 -48.01 8.55 -32.42
CA GLU A 20 -48.30 9.74 -33.20
C GLU A 20 -47.40 10.91 -32.77
N ILE A 21 -47.16 11.11 -31.44
CA ILE A 21 -46.22 12.08 -30.93
C ILE A 21 -44.83 11.81 -31.48
N ALA A 22 -44.34 10.57 -31.34
CA ALA A 22 -43.02 10.20 -31.82
C ALA A 22 -42.82 10.47 -33.32
N ASN A 23 -43.79 10.11 -34.15
CA ASN A 23 -43.75 10.41 -35.59
C ASN A 23 -43.77 11.91 -35.86
N HIS A 24 -44.61 12.67 -35.14
CA HIS A 24 -44.72 14.10 -35.33
C HIS A 24 -43.38 14.80 -35.04
N ILE A 25 -42.74 14.53 -33.88
CA ILE A 25 -41.54 15.22 -33.47
C ILE A 25 -40.28 14.72 -34.21
N LEU A 26 -40.21 13.42 -34.55
CA LEU A 26 -39.05 12.84 -35.24
C LEU A 26 -39.06 13.10 -36.75
N SER A 27 -40.18 13.43 -37.36
CA SER A 27 -40.31 13.64 -38.84
C SER A 27 -39.35 14.71 -39.37
N ARG A 28 -38.99 15.70 -38.57
CA ARG A 28 -38.12 16.82 -38.94
C ARG A 28 -36.83 16.91 -38.08
N TYR A 29 -36.61 15.90 -37.29
CA TYR A 29 -35.50 15.87 -36.31
C TYR A 29 -34.29 15.15 -36.89
N ASN A 30 -33.09 15.70 -36.64
CA ASN A 30 -31.83 15.06 -37.00
C ASN A 30 -30.99 14.83 -35.73
N ALA A 31 -30.91 13.58 -35.27
CA ALA A 31 -30.15 13.19 -34.09
C ALA A 31 -28.64 13.41 -34.21
N GLY A 32 -28.10 13.60 -35.41
CA GLY A 32 -26.67 13.88 -35.63
C GLY A 32 -26.27 15.36 -35.43
N LEU A 33 -27.21 16.24 -35.23
CA LEU A 33 -26.96 17.69 -35.09
C LEU A 33 -27.31 18.18 -33.69
N ILE A 34 -26.52 19.13 -33.18
CA ILE A 34 -26.84 19.78 -31.91
C ILE A 34 -28.19 20.49 -32.03
N PRO A 35 -29.15 20.27 -31.14
CA PRO A 35 -30.47 20.85 -31.20
C PRO A 35 -30.48 22.32 -30.65
N THR A 36 -29.74 23.19 -31.33
CA THR A 36 -29.67 24.61 -30.97
C THR A 36 -30.83 25.39 -31.58
N SER A 37 -31.38 26.32 -30.80
CA SER A 37 -32.35 27.28 -31.34
C SER A 37 -31.66 28.22 -32.32
N LYS A 38 -32.46 28.91 -33.19
CA LYS A 38 -31.94 29.92 -34.15
C LYS A 38 -31.09 31.01 -33.51
N SER A 39 -31.20 31.23 -32.21
CA SER A 39 -30.45 32.26 -31.45
C SER A 39 -29.05 31.85 -31.00
N GLY A 40 -28.58 30.60 -31.31
CA GLY A 40 -27.24 30.13 -30.93
C GLY A 40 -27.06 29.91 -29.44
N GLN A 41 -28.15 29.67 -28.71
CA GLN A 41 -28.07 29.34 -27.28
C GLN A 41 -27.25 28.05 -27.06
N LYS A 42 -26.43 28.07 -26.03
CA LYS A 42 -25.72 26.89 -25.57
C LYS A 42 -26.69 25.90 -24.91
N ILE A 43 -26.43 24.63 -25.03
CA ILE A 43 -27.17 23.58 -24.34
C ILE A 43 -26.58 23.38 -22.97
N GLU A 44 -27.40 23.51 -21.94
CA GLU A 44 -27.04 23.20 -20.57
C GLU A 44 -27.32 21.74 -20.30
N VAL A 45 -26.26 21.01 -19.88
CA VAL A 45 -26.34 19.61 -19.54
C VAL A 45 -26.17 19.44 -18.03
N TYR A 46 -27.20 18.92 -17.41
CA TYR A 46 -27.20 18.60 -15.98
C TYR A 46 -26.84 17.14 -15.78
N PHE A 47 -25.73 16.91 -15.09
CA PHE A 47 -25.19 15.58 -14.88
C PHE A 47 -25.27 15.21 -13.39
N SER A 48 -25.75 13.99 -13.11
CA SER A 48 -25.70 13.39 -11.79
C SER A 48 -25.29 11.92 -11.87
N MET A 49 -24.66 11.44 -10.81
CA MET A 49 -24.18 10.08 -10.69
C MET A 49 -24.52 9.51 -9.32
N GLU A 50 -24.98 8.27 -9.31
CA GLU A 50 -25.13 7.48 -8.09
C GLU A 50 -24.10 6.34 -8.08
N LEU A 51 -23.55 6.04 -6.91
CA LEU A 51 -22.49 5.04 -6.78
C LEU A 51 -22.95 3.62 -7.16
N TYR A 52 -24.27 3.40 -7.18
CA TYR A 52 -24.89 2.16 -7.63
C TYR A 52 -25.13 2.14 -9.14
N GLN A 53 -24.12 2.48 -9.95
CA GLN A 53 -24.13 2.33 -11.43
C GLN A 53 -25.17 3.15 -12.19
N ILE A 54 -25.83 4.13 -11.56
CA ILE A 54 -26.85 4.94 -12.23
C ILE A 54 -26.27 6.30 -12.58
N ILE A 55 -26.32 6.62 -13.87
CA ILE A 55 -25.98 7.95 -14.37
C ILE A 55 -27.24 8.59 -14.94
N SER A 56 -27.45 9.85 -14.58
CA SER A 56 -28.52 10.66 -15.12
C SER A 56 -27.94 11.84 -15.86
N VAL A 57 -28.29 11.96 -17.14
CA VAL A 57 -27.95 13.10 -17.99
C VAL A 57 -29.23 13.76 -18.40
N ARG A 58 -29.35 15.08 -18.15
CA ARG A 58 -30.55 15.87 -18.42
C ARG A 58 -30.19 17.12 -19.21
N TRP A 59 -30.98 17.41 -20.21
CA TRP A 59 -30.81 18.62 -21.04
C TRP A 59 -32.14 19.07 -21.63
N THR A 60 -32.17 20.27 -22.16
CA THR A 60 -33.31 20.75 -22.91
C THR A 60 -33.01 20.70 -24.40
N ASP A 61 -33.85 20.01 -25.16
CA ASP A 61 -33.83 19.98 -26.61
C ASP A 61 -34.91 20.88 -27.17
N HIS A 62 -34.49 21.93 -27.85
CA HIS A 62 -35.44 22.95 -28.37
C HIS A 62 -36.22 22.53 -29.62
N LEU A 63 -35.88 21.37 -30.21
CA LEU A 63 -36.51 20.88 -31.42
C LEU A 63 -37.57 19.79 -31.16
N LEU A 64 -37.65 19.26 -29.92
CA LEU A 64 -38.52 18.14 -29.56
C LEU A 64 -39.74 18.57 -28.73
N GLY A 65 -40.40 19.68 -29.08
CA GLY A 65 -41.59 20.11 -28.37
C GLY A 65 -42.88 19.74 -29.11
N TRP A 66 -43.95 19.42 -28.38
CA TRP A 66 -45.30 19.21 -28.90
C TRP A 66 -46.34 19.86 -27.98
N ASP A 67 -47.52 20.07 -28.53
CA ASP A 67 -48.68 20.57 -27.79
C ASP A 67 -49.46 19.40 -27.17
N PRO A 68 -49.51 19.24 -25.84
CA PRO A 68 -50.22 18.12 -25.22
C PRO A 68 -51.72 18.06 -25.57
N GLU A 69 -52.36 19.18 -25.78
CA GLU A 69 -53.80 19.24 -26.07
C GLU A 69 -54.16 18.54 -27.41
N LYS A 70 -53.20 18.53 -28.35
CA LYS A 70 -53.39 17.87 -29.67
C LYS A 70 -53.18 16.32 -29.60
N PHE A 71 -52.61 15.83 -28.50
CA PHE A 71 -52.21 14.41 -28.35
C PHE A 71 -52.70 13.81 -27.03
N GLY A 72 -53.99 13.97 -26.73
CA GLY A 72 -54.63 13.36 -25.57
C GLY A 72 -54.08 13.78 -24.19
N ASN A 73 -53.57 15.04 -24.07
CA ASN A 73 -52.92 15.59 -22.88
C ASN A 73 -51.67 14.81 -22.43
N ASN A 74 -51.04 14.10 -23.32
CA ASN A 74 -49.78 13.40 -23.03
C ASN A 74 -48.61 14.41 -22.98
N THR A 75 -48.04 14.56 -21.79
CA THR A 75 -46.90 15.46 -21.54
C THR A 75 -45.56 14.77 -21.61
N GLU A 76 -45.55 13.43 -21.58
CA GLU A 76 -44.33 12.62 -21.48
C GLU A 76 -44.36 11.44 -22.44
N ILE A 77 -43.22 11.14 -23.09
CA ILE A 77 -43.05 9.93 -23.91
C ILE A 77 -41.66 9.33 -23.64
N MET A 78 -41.53 8.05 -23.93
CA MET A 78 -40.24 7.36 -23.89
C MET A 78 -39.76 7.09 -25.33
N LEU A 79 -38.60 7.67 -25.67
CA LEU A 79 -38.00 7.49 -26.99
C LEU A 79 -36.71 6.65 -26.89
N PRO A 80 -36.43 5.77 -27.84
CA PRO A 80 -35.14 5.13 -27.95
C PRO A 80 -34.02 6.18 -28.07
N HIS A 81 -32.98 6.03 -27.29
CA HIS A 81 -31.90 7.02 -27.23
C HIS A 81 -31.21 7.30 -28.58
N HIS A 82 -31.18 6.34 -29.49
CA HIS A 82 -30.56 6.49 -30.80
C HIS A 82 -31.39 7.35 -31.79
N ASN A 83 -32.63 7.65 -31.46
CA ASN A 83 -33.51 8.50 -32.27
C ASN A 83 -33.38 10.00 -31.93
N ILE A 84 -32.69 10.31 -30.85
CA ILE A 84 -32.52 11.67 -30.38
C ILE A 84 -31.03 12.02 -30.26
N TRP A 85 -30.71 13.30 -30.31
CA TRP A 85 -29.37 13.79 -30.06
C TRP A 85 -29.00 13.55 -28.60
N LEU A 86 -27.75 13.10 -28.37
CA LEU A 86 -27.19 12.89 -27.05
C LEU A 86 -25.95 13.76 -26.85
N PRO A 87 -25.77 14.40 -25.69
CA PRO A 87 -24.52 15.05 -25.37
C PRO A 87 -23.38 14.00 -25.31
N ASP A 88 -22.22 14.37 -25.88
CA ASP A 88 -21.02 13.51 -25.95
C ASP A 88 -20.27 13.42 -24.62
N THR A 89 -21.00 13.17 -23.53
CA THR A 89 -20.46 13.09 -22.19
C THR A 89 -19.44 11.97 -22.07
N THR A 90 -18.19 12.33 -21.84
CA THR A 90 -17.06 11.42 -21.79
C THR A 90 -16.34 11.49 -20.43
N LEU A 91 -15.91 10.36 -19.91
CA LEU A 91 -15.01 10.27 -18.76
C LEU A 91 -13.56 10.39 -19.24
N TYR A 92 -12.92 11.54 -19.01
CA TYR A 92 -11.59 11.87 -19.51
C TYR A 92 -10.47 10.95 -19.00
N ASN A 93 -10.56 10.47 -17.77
CA ASN A 93 -9.59 9.56 -17.17
C ASN A 93 -10.06 8.09 -17.16
N SER A 94 -10.87 7.70 -18.15
CA SER A 94 -11.30 6.31 -18.34
C SER A 94 -10.15 5.45 -18.85
N LEU A 95 -10.06 4.23 -18.33
CA LEU A 95 -9.14 3.19 -18.84
C LEU A 95 -9.75 2.37 -19.98
N VAL A 96 -11.06 2.43 -20.18
CA VAL A 96 -11.79 1.68 -21.18
C VAL A 96 -12.81 2.60 -21.81
N MET A 97 -12.72 2.80 -23.12
CA MET A 97 -13.64 3.66 -23.88
C MET A 97 -14.84 2.90 -24.48
N LYS A 98 -15.05 1.65 -24.14
CA LYS A 98 -16.18 0.86 -24.67
C LYS A 98 -17.40 1.01 -23.76
N ASP A 99 -18.32 1.87 -24.17
CA ASP A 99 -19.58 2.12 -23.47
C ASP A 99 -20.83 1.61 -24.27
N ASP A 100 -20.60 1.01 -25.43
CA ASP A 100 -21.67 0.73 -26.41
C ASP A 100 -22.60 -0.44 -26.03
N GLU A 101 -22.15 -1.40 -25.25
CA GLU A 101 -22.96 -2.59 -24.96
C GLU A 101 -24.15 -2.30 -24.02
N ASN A 102 -23.97 -1.41 -23.07
CA ASN A 102 -25.00 -1.11 -22.06
C ASN A 102 -26.07 -0.14 -22.57
N ARG A 103 -25.83 0.55 -23.69
CA ARG A 103 -26.74 1.59 -24.21
C ARG A 103 -27.78 1.08 -25.22
N ARG A 104 -27.70 -0.15 -25.70
CA ARG A 104 -28.49 -0.65 -26.81
C ARG A 104 -30.03 -0.67 -26.62
N LEU A 105 -30.50 -0.75 -25.39
CA LEU A 105 -31.92 -0.87 -25.05
C LEU A 105 -32.45 0.28 -24.21
N LEU A 106 -31.74 1.42 -24.18
CA LEU A 106 -32.11 2.54 -23.34
C LEU A 106 -33.15 3.46 -24.04
N HIS A 107 -34.08 3.94 -23.25
CA HIS A 107 -35.04 4.94 -23.63
C HIS A 107 -34.80 6.20 -22.81
N ALA A 108 -34.87 7.35 -23.48
CA ALA A 108 -34.88 8.63 -22.82
C ALA A 108 -36.31 9.06 -22.52
N LYS A 109 -36.54 9.58 -21.34
CA LYS A 109 -37.79 10.24 -20.98
C LYS A 109 -37.77 11.63 -21.58
N VAL A 110 -38.77 11.94 -22.39
CA VAL A 110 -38.95 13.21 -23.06
C VAL A 110 -40.22 13.88 -22.51
N THR A 111 -40.09 15.02 -21.85
CA THR A 111 -41.18 15.79 -21.27
C THR A 111 -41.31 17.08 -22.03
N THR A 112 -42.43 17.32 -22.69
CA THR A 112 -42.66 18.58 -23.47
C THR A 112 -42.75 19.81 -22.58
N LEU A 113 -42.17 20.91 -23.07
CA LEU A 113 -42.32 22.23 -22.49
C LEU A 113 -43.36 23.08 -23.28
N GLY A 114 -44.05 22.45 -24.22
CA GLY A 114 -45.01 23.07 -25.12
C GLY A 114 -44.46 23.23 -26.54
N GLU A 115 -45.35 23.37 -27.51
CA GLU A 115 -45.00 23.57 -28.93
C GLU A 115 -44.11 24.82 -29.08
N GLY A 116 -42.92 24.65 -29.68
CA GLY A 116 -41.96 25.74 -29.88
C GLY A 116 -41.03 26.04 -28.69
N ASN A 117 -41.29 25.51 -27.48
CA ASN A 117 -40.43 25.66 -26.32
C ASN A 117 -39.45 24.51 -26.12
N GLY A 118 -39.57 23.43 -26.92
CA GLY A 118 -38.75 22.23 -26.83
C GLY A 118 -39.24 21.25 -25.79
N ALA A 119 -38.37 20.32 -25.43
CA ALA A 119 -38.64 19.30 -24.43
C ALA A 119 -37.44 19.13 -23.47
N PHE A 120 -37.77 18.80 -22.24
CA PHE A 120 -36.78 18.38 -21.24
C PHE A 120 -36.53 16.89 -21.38
N ILE A 121 -35.27 16.52 -21.55
CA ILE A 121 -34.88 15.14 -21.78
C ILE A 121 -34.10 14.62 -20.54
N GLU A 122 -34.47 13.44 -20.10
CA GLU A 122 -33.78 12.74 -19.03
C GLU A 122 -33.36 11.34 -19.54
N LEU A 123 -32.06 11.09 -19.56
CA LEU A 123 -31.48 9.80 -19.90
C LEU A 123 -30.85 9.20 -18.65
N LEU A 124 -31.41 8.06 -18.22
CA LEU A 124 -30.88 7.24 -17.15
C LEU A 124 -30.24 6.01 -17.76
N TYR A 125 -28.98 5.73 -17.40
CA TYR A 125 -28.33 4.53 -17.88
C TYR A 125 -27.40 3.90 -16.83
N PRO A 126 -27.38 2.55 -16.75
CA PRO A 126 -26.43 1.83 -15.93
C PRO A 126 -25.07 1.79 -16.63
N THR A 127 -23.99 2.04 -15.88
CA THR A 127 -22.65 1.89 -16.42
C THR A 127 -21.62 1.54 -15.34
N ILE A 128 -20.56 0.88 -15.76
CA ILE A 128 -19.41 0.58 -14.91
C ILE A 128 -18.19 1.31 -15.49
N TYR A 129 -17.74 2.35 -14.80
CA TYR A 129 -16.52 3.04 -15.19
C TYR A 129 -15.28 2.42 -14.58
N LYS A 130 -14.29 2.15 -15.43
CA LYS A 130 -12.93 1.80 -15.03
C LYS A 130 -12.05 3.02 -15.25
N LEU A 131 -11.56 3.58 -14.16
CA LEU A 131 -10.80 4.82 -14.21
C LEU A 131 -9.39 4.66 -13.63
N SER A 132 -8.50 5.52 -14.06
CA SER A 132 -7.18 5.66 -13.45
C SER A 132 -7.29 6.51 -12.19
N CYS A 133 -6.97 5.94 -11.04
CA CYS A 133 -6.90 6.64 -9.77
C CYS A 133 -5.47 6.60 -9.22
N LEU A 134 -4.89 7.76 -8.97
CA LEU A 134 -3.56 7.86 -8.38
C LEU A 134 -3.65 7.57 -6.88
N LEU A 135 -3.18 6.38 -6.49
CA LEU A 135 -3.26 5.93 -5.10
C LEU A 135 -2.07 6.43 -4.28
N ASN A 136 -2.35 6.93 -3.08
CA ASN A 136 -1.34 7.24 -2.08
C ASN A 136 -1.27 6.11 -1.04
N LEU A 137 -0.34 5.19 -1.21
CA LEU A 137 -0.18 4.00 -0.36
C LEU A 137 0.80 4.21 0.80
N ARG A 138 1.19 5.44 1.12
CA ARG A 138 2.17 5.73 2.17
C ARG A 138 1.79 5.11 3.51
N PHE A 139 0.51 5.20 3.88
CA PHE A 139 -0.02 4.67 5.14
C PHE A 139 -0.78 3.36 5.01
N PHE A 140 -0.56 2.64 3.90
CA PHE A 140 -1.18 1.33 3.73
C PHE A 140 -0.88 0.39 4.91
N PRO A 141 -1.89 -0.33 5.48
CA PRO A 141 -3.29 -0.46 5.05
C PRO A 141 -4.28 0.54 5.70
N PHE A 142 -3.83 1.59 6.34
CA PHE A 142 -4.65 2.63 7.00
C PHE A 142 -4.85 3.86 6.11
N ASP A 143 -4.87 3.66 4.80
CA ASP A 143 -4.88 4.71 3.80
C ASP A 143 -6.28 5.22 3.50
N VAL A 144 -6.34 6.51 3.19
CA VAL A 144 -7.50 7.21 2.62
C VAL A 144 -7.16 7.62 1.21
N GLN A 145 -8.04 7.30 0.26
CA GLN A 145 -7.85 7.57 -1.17
C GLN A 145 -8.90 8.55 -1.67
N THR A 146 -8.51 9.43 -2.57
CA THR A 146 -9.42 10.34 -3.24
C THR A 146 -9.31 10.13 -4.75
N CYS A 147 -10.31 9.46 -5.32
CA CYS A 147 -10.41 9.25 -6.75
C CYS A 147 -11.21 10.38 -7.40
N ARG A 148 -10.73 10.84 -8.54
CA ARG A 148 -11.34 11.91 -9.32
C ARG A 148 -11.92 11.33 -10.60
N LEU A 149 -13.17 11.67 -10.91
CA LEU A 149 -13.83 11.33 -12.14
C LEU A 149 -14.10 12.64 -12.90
N LEU A 150 -13.50 12.77 -14.08
CA LEU A 150 -13.58 14.00 -14.89
C LEU A 150 -14.53 13.79 -16.05
N PHE A 151 -15.73 14.37 -15.99
CA PHE A 151 -16.74 14.30 -17.03
C PHE A 151 -16.84 15.62 -17.79
N GLY A 152 -17.03 15.53 -19.09
CA GLY A 152 -17.27 16.68 -19.96
C GLY A 152 -17.48 16.26 -21.40
N SER A 153 -17.74 17.22 -22.28
CA SER A 153 -17.77 17.00 -23.72
C SER A 153 -16.35 16.84 -24.25
N TRP A 154 -16.13 15.87 -25.11
CA TRP A 154 -14.87 15.71 -25.82
C TRP A 154 -14.77 16.64 -27.03
N THR A 155 -15.88 16.82 -27.73
CA THR A 155 -15.92 17.52 -29.02
C THR A 155 -16.28 18.99 -28.89
N PHE A 156 -17.19 19.35 -27.97
CA PHE A 156 -17.80 20.66 -27.91
C PHE A 156 -17.24 21.53 -26.76
N ASP A 157 -16.94 22.76 -27.07
CA ASP A 157 -16.52 23.76 -26.09
C ASP A 157 -17.72 24.33 -25.28
N ASN A 158 -17.44 25.16 -24.27
CA ASN A 158 -18.45 25.72 -23.38
C ASN A 158 -19.39 26.76 -24.05
N THR A 159 -19.12 27.16 -25.29
CA THR A 159 -20.03 28.01 -26.06
C THR A 159 -21.18 27.22 -26.67
N LYS A 160 -21.03 25.93 -26.83
CA LYS A 160 -22.03 25.01 -27.40
C LYS A 160 -22.71 24.17 -26.34
N ILE A 161 -21.91 23.52 -25.47
CA ILE A 161 -22.42 22.65 -24.40
C ILE A 161 -21.77 23.06 -23.08
N ASP A 162 -22.60 23.31 -22.08
CA ASP A 162 -22.12 23.65 -20.76
C ASP A 162 -22.64 22.64 -19.73
N TYR A 163 -21.75 22.17 -18.86
CA TYR A 163 -22.05 21.12 -17.89
C TYR A 163 -22.24 21.66 -16.49
N PHE A 164 -23.31 21.19 -15.84
CA PHE A 164 -23.66 21.52 -14.46
C PHE A 164 -23.96 20.25 -13.66
N ALA A 165 -23.60 20.24 -12.38
CA ALA A 165 -24.06 19.20 -11.47
C ALA A 165 -25.56 19.42 -11.15
N PHE A 166 -26.37 18.37 -11.29
CA PHE A 166 -27.82 18.46 -11.06
C PHE A 166 -28.15 18.74 -9.58
N ASN A 167 -27.39 18.12 -8.68
CA ASN A 167 -27.56 18.35 -7.25
C ASN A 167 -26.32 19.06 -6.67
N LYS A 168 -26.44 20.32 -6.31
CA LYS A 168 -25.33 21.11 -5.75
C LYS A 168 -24.89 20.67 -4.36
N THR A 169 -25.69 19.85 -3.65
CA THR A 169 -25.42 19.44 -2.27
C THR A 169 -24.79 18.07 -2.13
N THR A 170 -25.06 17.16 -3.09
CA THR A 170 -24.48 15.81 -3.10
C THR A 170 -23.84 15.54 -4.44
N ALA A 171 -22.52 15.39 -4.47
CA ALA A 171 -21.78 15.20 -5.71
C ALA A 171 -22.03 13.84 -6.35
N ILE A 172 -22.00 12.78 -5.54
CA ILE A 172 -22.30 11.42 -5.93
C ILE A 172 -23.32 10.90 -4.95
N GLY A 173 -24.45 10.42 -5.45
CA GLY A 173 -25.49 9.81 -4.62
C GLY A 173 -24.97 8.51 -3.99
N THR A 174 -25.12 8.38 -2.69
CA THR A 174 -24.68 7.20 -1.93
C THR A 174 -25.84 6.48 -1.25
N ALA A 175 -27.05 6.98 -1.39
CA ALA A 175 -28.23 6.47 -0.69
C ALA A 175 -28.54 5.00 -1.03
N ASN A 176 -28.30 4.58 -2.27
CA ASN A 176 -28.52 3.24 -2.77
C ASN A 176 -27.23 2.42 -2.88
N CYS A 177 -26.12 2.89 -2.29
CA CYS A 177 -24.84 2.23 -2.38
C CYS A 177 -24.84 0.96 -1.51
N ILE A 178 -24.52 -0.17 -2.11
CA ILE A 178 -24.24 -1.42 -1.36
C ILE A 178 -22.93 -1.22 -0.60
N GLU A 179 -22.95 -1.54 0.69
CA GLU A 179 -21.74 -1.47 1.51
C GLU A 179 -20.63 -2.35 0.92
N ASN A 180 -19.45 -1.78 0.76
CA ASN A 180 -18.28 -2.49 0.28
C ASN A 180 -17.51 -3.09 1.47
N GLU A 181 -17.14 -4.37 1.37
CA GLU A 181 -16.39 -5.08 2.41
C GLU A 181 -14.97 -4.52 2.64
N GLY A 182 -14.37 -3.92 1.61
CA GLY A 182 -12.99 -3.41 1.66
C GLY A 182 -12.87 -1.91 1.92
N TRP A 183 -13.95 -1.12 1.67
CA TRP A 183 -13.89 0.32 1.66
C TRP A 183 -15.10 0.99 2.30
N ASN A 184 -14.85 2.06 3.04
CA ASN A 184 -15.87 2.98 3.53
C ASN A 184 -15.84 4.24 2.67
N VAL A 185 -17.00 4.73 2.23
CA VAL A 185 -17.13 6.04 1.58
C VAL A 185 -17.17 7.10 2.67
N LEU A 186 -16.20 8.01 2.66
CA LEU A 186 -16.12 9.10 3.63
C LEU A 186 -16.88 10.34 3.16
N SER A 187 -16.64 10.75 1.92
CA SER A 187 -17.26 11.94 1.36
C SER A 187 -17.25 11.93 -0.15
N THR A 188 -18.19 12.64 -0.72
CA THR A 188 -18.26 12.91 -2.15
C THR A 188 -18.35 14.43 -2.35
N ASN A 189 -17.76 14.91 -3.43
CA ASN A 189 -17.80 16.34 -3.80
C ASN A 189 -17.82 16.47 -5.31
N VAL A 190 -18.35 17.59 -5.82
CA VAL A 190 -18.30 17.96 -7.23
C VAL A 190 -17.74 19.37 -7.38
N ILE A 191 -16.83 19.52 -8.34
CA ILE A 191 -16.22 20.81 -8.66
C ILE A 191 -16.34 21.00 -10.17
N ARG A 192 -16.84 22.16 -10.58
CA ARG A 192 -16.90 22.55 -11.98
C ARG A 192 -15.64 23.32 -12.33
N HIS A 193 -14.96 22.89 -13.38
CA HIS A 193 -13.77 23.53 -13.92
C HIS A 193 -13.99 24.02 -15.33
N GLU A 194 -13.37 25.12 -15.69
CA GLU A 194 -13.27 25.61 -17.06
C GLU A 194 -11.81 25.57 -17.47
N ASN A 195 -11.48 24.62 -18.32
CA ASN A 195 -10.11 24.40 -18.77
C ASN A 195 -9.92 24.95 -20.18
N LYS A 196 -8.84 25.70 -20.38
CA LYS A 196 -8.39 26.12 -21.69
C LYS A 196 -7.25 25.22 -22.16
N TYR A 197 -7.40 24.67 -23.34
CA TYR A 197 -6.38 23.85 -23.96
C TYR A 197 -5.64 24.67 -25.04
N GLU A 198 -4.36 24.39 -25.25
CA GLU A 198 -3.53 25.11 -26.22
C GLU A 198 -4.01 24.95 -27.68
N CYS A 199 -4.66 23.79 -27.97
CA CYS A 199 -5.20 23.51 -29.30
C CYS A 199 -6.38 24.39 -29.70
N CYS A 200 -7.07 24.99 -28.72
CA CYS A 200 -8.46 25.39 -28.93
C CYS A 200 -8.72 26.81 -28.46
N PRO A 201 -9.53 27.59 -29.21
CA PRO A 201 -9.77 29.00 -28.88
C PRO A 201 -10.63 29.23 -27.63
N ASN A 202 -11.55 28.30 -27.35
CA ASN A 202 -12.52 28.41 -26.28
C ASN A 202 -12.22 27.47 -25.09
N ASN A 203 -12.87 27.68 -23.96
CA ASN A 203 -12.76 26.85 -22.79
C ASN A 203 -13.67 25.61 -22.90
N TYR A 204 -13.30 24.55 -22.19
CA TYR A 204 -14.11 23.34 -22.02
C TYR A 204 -14.56 23.22 -20.58
N THR A 205 -15.84 22.92 -20.37
CA THR A 205 -16.39 22.70 -19.04
C THR A 205 -16.19 21.24 -18.64
N LEU A 206 -15.57 21.04 -17.47
CA LEU A 206 -15.38 19.73 -16.85
C LEU A 206 -16.04 19.68 -15.48
N LEU A 207 -16.71 18.59 -15.19
CA LEU A 207 -17.20 18.27 -13.86
C LEU A 207 -16.25 17.24 -13.22
N GLU A 208 -15.56 17.63 -12.16
CA GLU A 208 -14.71 16.78 -11.35
C GLU A 208 -15.49 16.25 -10.17
N PHE A 209 -15.87 14.98 -10.20
CA PHE A 209 -16.43 14.26 -9.08
C PHE A 209 -15.32 13.66 -8.25
N ARG A 210 -15.26 14.01 -6.98
CA ARG A 210 -14.27 13.47 -6.03
C ARG A 210 -14.95 12.47 -5.11
N LEU A 211 -14.43 11.24 -5.11
CA LEU A 211 -14.86 10.18 -4.22
C LEU A 211 -13.73 9.90 -3.23
N THR A 212 -13.95 10.22 -1.96
CA THR A 212 -12.99 9.94 -0.89
C THR A 212 -13.40 8.67 -0.15
N ILE A 213 -12.52 7.68 -0.16
CA ILE A 213 -12.76 6.36 0.42
C ILE A 213 -11.64 6.00 1.40
N GLN A 214 -12.00 5.29 2.46
CA GLN A 214 -11.08 4.79 3.47
C GLN A 214 -11.07 3.26 3.44
N ARG A 215 -9.88 2.68 3.44
CA ARG A 215 -9.71 1.23 3.46
C ARG A 215 -10.08 0.64 4.82
N LYS A 216 -10.77 -0.50 4.82
CA LYS A 216 -11.01 -1.35 6.00
C LYS A 216 -9.76 -2.22 6.24
N PRO A 217 -8.96 -1.96 7.29
CA PRO A 217 -7.64 -2.59 7.42
C PRO A 217 -7.67 -4.00 8.01
N LEU A 218 -8.81 -4.46 8.54
CA LEU A 218 -8.93 -5.70 9.34
C LEU A 218 -8.34 -6.93 8.63
N TYR A 219 -8.64 -7.10 7.34
CA TYR A 219 -8.10 -8.20 6.54
C TYR A 219 -6.57 -8.23 6.54
N TYR A 220 -5.94 -7.07 6.38
CA TYR A 220 -4.48 -6.94 6.34
C TYR A 220 -3.85 -7.12 7.72
N ILE A 221 -4.51 -6.66 8.77
CA ILE A 221 -4.06 -6.85 10.15
C ILE A 221 -4.02 -8.35 10.48
N ILE A 222 -5.13 -9.07 10.25
CA ILE A 222 -5.24 -10.49 10.60
C ILE A 222 -4.31 -11.36 9.74
N ASN A 223 -4.24 -11.11 8.44
CA ASN A 223 -3.52 -12.03 7.55
C ASN A 223 -2.04 -11.68 7.33
N LEU A 224 -1.61 -10.44 7.62
CA LEU A 224 -0.23 -10.01 7.39
C LEU A 224 0.48 -9.59 8.67
N ILE A 225 -0.10 -8.65 9.45
CA ILE A 225 0.59 -8.07 10.60
C ILE A 225 0.69 -9.06 11.75
N ILE A 226 -0.41 -9.71 12.12
CA ILE A 226 -0.43 -10.66 13.24
C ILE A 226 0.48 -11.86 13.00
N PRO A 227 0.42 -12.61 11.88
CA PRO A 227 1.31 -13.75 11.65
C PRO A 227 2.79 -13.34 11.64
N THR A 228 3.13 -12.22 11.01
CA THR A 228 4.50 -11.69 11.00
C THR A 228 5.00 -11.39 12.40
N SER A 229 4.18 -10.74 13.23
CA SER A 229 4.52 -10.41 14.61
C SER A 229 4.73 -11.67 15.46
N ILE A 230 3.88 -12.69 15.29
CA ILE A 230 4.01 -13.97 16.00
C ILE A 230 5.30 -14.69 15.59
N ILE A 231 5.59 -14.80 14.28
CA ILE A 231 6.79 -15.45 13.77
C ILE A 231 8.04 -14.73 14.31
N THR A 232 8.06 -13.41 14.28
CA THR A 232 9.18 -12.61 14.80
C THR A 232 9.36 -12.80 16.31
N PHE A 233 8.27 -12.81 17.06
CA PHE A 233 8.29 -12.99 18.51
C PHE A 233 8.83 -14.39 18.90
N ILE A 234 8.34 -15.44 18.24
CA ILE A 234 8.84 -16.82 18.44
C ILE A 234 10.31 -16.92 18.06
N SER A 235 10.73 -16.29 16.96
CA SER A 235 12.13 -16.27 16.55
C SER A 235 13.02 -15.60 17.60
N ILE A 236 12.59 -14.45 18.13
CA ILE A 236 13.33 -13.75 19.20
C ILE A 236 13.48 -14.64 20.44
N ILE A 237 12.39 -15.26 20.92
CA ILE A 237 12.45 -16.19 22.06
C ILE A 237 13.41 -17.33 21.77
N GLY A 238 13.34 -17.92 20.57
CA GLY A 238 14.22 -19.01 20.15
C GLY A 238 15.71 -18.65 20.17
N PHE A 239 16.07 -17.42 19.82
CA PHE A 239 17.46 -16.95 19.92
C PHE A 239 17.96 -16.87 21.37
N PHE A 240 17.10 -16.54 22.33
CA PHE A 240 17.45 -16.48 23.75
C PHE A 240 17.31 -17.82 24.49
N SER A 241 16.71 -18.82 23.86
CA SER A 241 16.57 -20.15 24.44
C SER A 241 17.95 -20.76 24.72
N THR A 242 18.12 -21.33 25.91
CA THR A 242 19.34 -22.04 26.30
C THR A 242 19.32 -23.45 25.69
N SER A 243 20.17 -23.67 24.70
CA SER A 243 20.43 -25.04 24.23
C SER A 243 21.26 -25.78 25.27
N SER A 244 20.96 -27.07 25.48
CA SER A 244 21.73 -27.98 26.30
C SER A 244 23.20 -28.06 25.83
N ILE A 245 24.13 -28.33 26.74
CA ILE A 245 25.57 -28.29 26.48
C ILE A 245 26.01 -29.26 25.36
N ASN A 246 25.20 -30.27 25.07
CA ASN A 246 25.59 -31.39 24.19
C ASN A 246 24.89 -31.44 22.82
N GLU A 247 23.87 -30.61 22.55
CA GLU A 247 23.12 -30.56 21.27
C GLU A 247 22.52 -29.18 21.01
N PRO A 248 21.92 -28.91 19.89
CA PRO A 248 22.45 -28.50 18.61
C PRO A 248 22.38 -26.98 18.44
N ARG A 249 23.53 -26.36 18.45
CA ARG A 249 23.73 -24.93 18.14
C ARG A 249 23.31 -24.55 16.73
N GLU A 250 23.21 -25.54 15.85
CA GLU A 250 22.78 -25.41 14.46
C GLU A 250 21.29 -25.03 14.37
N GLU A 251 20.48 -25.43 15.36
CA GLU A 251 19.04 -25.10 15.40
C GLU A 251 18.77 -23.58 15.40
N LYS A 252 19.60 -22.78 16.08
CA LYS A 252 19.40 -21.32 16.11
C LYS A 252 19.67 -20.67 14.77
N ILE A 253 20.66 -21.15 14.02
CA ILE A 253 20.95 -20.66 12.66
C ILE A 253 19.83 -21.10 11.72
N THR A 254 19.40 -22.36 11.82
CA THR A 254 18.28 -22.90 11.05
C THR A 254 16.99 -22.13 11.34
N LEU A 255 16.70 -21.83 12.60
CA LEU A 255 15.56 -20.97 13.00
C LEU A 255 15.63 -19.59 12.33
N GLY A 256 16.81 -18.95 12.34
CA GLY A 256 17.01 -17.66 11.71
C GLY A 256 16.78 -17.72 10.20
N ILE A 257 17.33 -18.71 9.51
CA ILE A 257 17.20 -18.87 8.05
C ILE A 257 15.73 -19.16 7.67
N THR A 258 15.06 -20.08 8.37
CA THR A 258 13.64 -20.42 8.10
C THR A 258 12.72 -19.25 8.36
N THR A 259 13.00 -18.44 9.38
CA THR A 259 12.24 -17.22 9.67
C THR A 259 12.45 -16.19 8.57
N LEU A 260 13.69 -15.96 8.11
CA LEU A 260 13.98 -15.05 7.00
C LEU A 260 13.28 -15.50 5.70
N LEU A 261 13.27 -16.81 5.41
CA LEU A 261 12.54 -17.35 4.26
C LEU A 261 11.04 -17.07 4.37
N SER A 262 10.44 -17.33 5.54
CA SER A 262 9.01 -17.06 5.79
C SER A 262 8.66 -15.58 5.61
N MET A 263 9.52 -14.67 6.13
CA MET A 263 9.33 -13.21 5.95
C MET A 263 9.47 -12.80 4.49
N SER A 264 10.39 -13.41 3.74
CA SER A 264 10.57 -13.12 2.31
C SER A 264 9.35 -13.53 1.49
N ILE A 265 8.70 -14.64 1.81
CA ILE A 265 7.46 -15.08 1.17
C ILE A 265 6.33 -14.10 1.49
N LEU A 266 6.19 -13.68 2.75
CA LEU A 266 5.15 -12.76 3.17
C LEU A 266 5.31 -11.38 2.50
N ILE A 267 6.52 -10.83 2.41
CA ILE A 267 6.75 -9.55 1.72
C ILE A 267 6.45 -9.65 0.23
N PHE A 268 6.75 -10.79 -0.40
CA PHE A 268 6.41 -11.04 -1.80
C PHE A 268 4.89 -11.04 -2.02
N MET A 269 4.12 -11.72 -1.16
CA MET A 269 2.65 -11.71 -1.20
C MET A 269 2.07 -10.29 -1.03
N VAL A 270 2.69 -9.45 -0.20
CA VAL A 270 2.29 -8.05 -0.02
C VAL A 270 2.58 -7.25 -1.28
N SER A 271 3.76 -7.45 -1.87
CA SER A 271 4.18 -6.73 -3.08
C SER A 271 3.27 -7.00 -4.27
N ASP A 272 2.76 -8.21 -4.41
CA ASP A 272 1.79 -8.57 -5.46
C ASP A 272 0.45 -7.83 -5.36
N LYS A 273 0.08 -7.40 -4.16
CA LYS A 273 -1.18 -6.69 -3.91
C LYS A 273 -1.05 -5.17 -4.03
N MET A 274 0.16 -4.67 -4.23
CA MET A 274 0.43 -3.23 -4.33
C MET A 274 0.98 -2.87 -5.70
N PRO A 275 0.50 -1.78 -6.32
CA PRO A 275 1.13 -1.26 -7.52
C PRO A 275 2.57 -0.81 -7.20
N SER A 276 3.48 -1.00 -8.15
CA SER A 276 4.86 -0.55 -8.04
C SER A 276 4.91 0.98 -7.97
N THR A 277 5.28 1.51 -6.81
CA THR A 277 5.47 2.95 -6.61
C THR A 277 6.94 3.21 -6.29
N SER A 278 7.53 4.17 -7.00
CA SER A 278 8.93 4.59 -6.79
C SER A 278 9.07 5.85 -5.92
N SER A 279 7.98 6.56 -5.67
CA SER A 279 8.00 7.86 -5.01
C SER A 279 8.06 7.79 -3.46
N PHE A 280 7.65 6.67 -2.87
CA PHE A 280 7.68 6.48 -1.40
C PHE A 280 7.62 5.00 -1.03
N ILE A 281 8.12 4.67 0.17
CA ILE A 281 8.04 3.33 0.74
C ILE A 281 6.76 3.24 1.58
N PRO A 282 5.84 2.29 1.29
CA PRO A 282 4.65 2.05 2.10
C PRO A 282 5.01 1.68 3.54
N LEU A 283 4.18 2.09 4.50
CA LEU A 283 4.38 1.79 5.93
C LEU A 283 4.55 0.29 6.20
N ILE A 284 3.76 -0.54 5.53
CA ILE A 284 3.86 -1.99 5.64
C ILE A 284 5.21 -2.52 5.10
N GLY A 285 5.73 -1.93 4.03
CA GLY A 285 7.06 -2.27 3.51
C GLY A 285 8.17 -1.95 4.49
N LEU A 286 8.09 -0.78 5.15
CA LEU A 286 9.03 -0.41 6.21
C LEU A 286 8.96 -1.36 7.41
N PHE A 287 7.74 -1.78 7.80
CA PHE A 287 7.52 -2.76 8.85
C PHE A 287 8.21 -4.09 8.53
N TYR A 288 7.98 -4.68 7.36
CA TYR A 288 8.63 -5.94 6.96
C TYR A 288 10.15 -5.81 6.86
N THR A 289 10.64 -4.73 6.27
CA THR A 289 12.08 -4.48 6.13
C THR A 289 12.75 -4.39 7.50
N SER A 290 12.14 -3.69 8.46
CA SER A 290 12.68 -3.58 9.82
C SER A 290 12.73 -4.93 10.54
N MET A 291 11.70 -5.78 10.37
CA MET A 291 11.67 -7.12 10.94
C MET A 291 12.74 -8.03 10.32
N ILE A 292 12.90 -8.01 9.01
CA ILE A 292 13.95 -8.78 8.30
C ILE A 292 15.34 -8.35 8.77
N LEU A 293 15.61 -7.05 8.89
CA LEU A 293 16.89 -6.54 9.38
C LEU A 293 17.16 -6.98 10.82
N LEU A 294 16.15 -6.94 11.69
CA LEU A 294 16.26 -7.37 13.08
C LEU A 294 16.60 -8.86 13.17
N ILE A 295 15.89 -9.71 12.44
CA ILE A 295 16.12 -11.15 12.42
C ILE A 295 17.50 -11.48 11.82
N SER A 296 17.89 -10.81 10.72
CA SER A 296 19.20 -10.98 10.10
C SER A 296 20.33 -10.63 11.07
N PHE A 297 20.22 -9.50 11.76
CA PHE A 297 21.18 -9.09 12.77
C PHE A 297 21.27 -10.11 13.93
N SER A 298 20.12 -10.59 14.42
CA SER A 298 20.06 -11.59 15.49
C SER A 298 20.71 -12.90 15.07
N THR A 299 20.49 -13.34 13.82
CA THR A 299 21.10 -14.56 13.26
C THR A 299 22.62 -14.44 13.13
N ILE A 300 23.11 -13.28 12.67
CA ILE A 300 24.55 -13.00 12.59
C ILE A 300 25.18 -12.99 13.99
N CYS A 301 24.55 -12.31 14.96
CA CYS A 301 25.04 -12.31 16.34
C CYS A 301 25.09 -13.72 16.94
N SER A 302 24.06 -14.53 16.71
CA SER A 302 24.01 -15.92 17.15
C SER A 302 25.13 -16.75 16.52
N SER A 303 25.40 -16.59 15.23
CA SER A 303 26.49 -17.27 14.52
C SER A 303 27.85 -16.91 15.11
N ILE A 304 28.09 -15.63 15.41
CA ILE A 304 29.34 -15.16 16.06
C ILE A 304 29.50 -15.80 17.46
N VAL A 305 28.43 -15.84 18.25
CA VAL A 305 28.45 -16.44 19.59
C VAL A 305 28.78 -17.94 19.51
N ILE A 306 28.14 -18.64 18.57
CA ILE A 306 28.43 -20.07 18.35
C ILE A 306 29.87 -20.29 17.91
N TYR A 307 30.42 -19.48 17.02
CA TYR A 307 31.81 -19.53 16.60
C TYR A 307 32.77 -19.34 17.78
N VAL A 308 32.57 -18.28 18.58
CA VAL A 308 33.41 -18.02 19.76
C VAL A 308 33.35 -19.15 20.77
N GLN A 309 32.17 -19.72 21.00
CA GLN A 309 31.98 -20.84 21.92
C GLN A 309 32.65 -22.11 21.40
N LYS A 310 32.61 -22.38 20.09
CA LYS A 310 33.31 -23.50 19.46
C LYS A 310 34.83 -23.37 19.62
N GLN A 311 35.37 -22.16 19.40
CA GLN A 311 36.80 -21.89 19.61
C GLN A 311 37.21 -22.07 21.09
N GLY A 312 36.35 -21.61 22.02
CA GLY A 312 36.61 -21.80 23.46
C GLY A 312 36.63 -23.27 23.88
N ASN A 313 35.80 -24.13 23.30
CA ASN A 313 35.79 -25.57 23.57
C ASN A 313 37.06 -26.27 23.05
N ILE A 314 37.66 -25.76 21.95
CA ILE A 314 38.95 -26.26 21.40
C ILE A 314 40.16 -25.78 22.26
N GLY A 315 39.92 -24.89 23.25
CA GLY A 315 40.99 -24.37 24.12
C GLY A 315 41.64 -23.08 23.60
N ASN A 316 41.21 -22.55 22.48
CA ASN A 316 41.74 -21.29 21.95
C ASN A 316 41.08 -20.09 22.66
N PRO A 317 41.85 -19.20 23.31
CA PRO A 317 41.29 -18.02 23.92
C PRO A 317 40.80 -17.03 22.84
N PRO A 318 39.67 -16.34 23.08
CA PRO A 318 39.17 -15.34 22.14
C PRO A 318 40.15 -14.19 21.95
N SER A 319 40.16 -13.59 20.76
CA SER A 319 41.05 -12.45 20.47
C SER A 319 40.81 -11.27 21.43
N LYS A 320 41.88 -10.54 21.75
CA LYS A 320 41.81 -9.36 22.67
C LYS A 320 40.77 -8.33 22.18
N ASN A 321 40.66 -8.14 20.89
CA ASN A 321 39.69 -7.19 20.28
C ASN A 321 38.24 -7.62 20.53
N LEU A 322 37.95 -8.91 20.32
CA LEU A 322 36.61 -9.45 20.56
C LEU A 322 36.23 -9.38 22.04
N MET A 323 37.17 -9.61 22.94
CA MET A 323 36.99 -9.50 24.37
C MET A 323 36.71 -8.04 24.80
N ASN A 324 37.35 -7.07 24.17
CA ASN A 324 37.12 -5.64 24.44
C ASN A 324 35.77 -5.19 23.95
N ILE A 325 35.34 -5.64 22.77
CA ILE A 325 33.99 -5.38 22.23
C ILE A 325 32.94 -5.99 23.17
N ALA A 326 33.09 -7.25 23.56
CA ALA A 326 32.18 -7.92 24.49
C ALA A 326 32.06 -7.18 25.84
N ARG A 327 33.18 -6.68 26.39
CA ARG A 327 33.16 -5.86 27.60
C ARG A 327 32.45 -4.52 27.41
N GLY A 328 32.63 -3.86 26.27
CA GLY A 328 31.92 -2.62 25.91
C GLY A 328 30.41 -2.85 25.83
N VAL A 329 29.96 -3.88 25.12
CA VAL A 329 28.57 -4.28 25.00
C VAL A 329 27.97 -4.62 26.37
N ASN A 330 28.68 -5.42 27.18
CA ASN A 330 28.23 -5.78 28.52
C ASN A 330 28.03 -4.56 29.45
N ARG A 331 28.93 -3.55 29.34
CA ARG A 331 28.79 -2.30 30.07
C ARG A 331 27.58 -1.48 29.62
N PHE A 332 27.31 -1.47 28.30
CA PHE A 332 26.18 -0.76 27.74
C PHE A 332 24.82 -1.39 28.15
N ILE A 333 24.73 -2.75 28.12
CA ILE A 333 23.49 -3.48 28.45
C ILE A 333 23.30 -3.59 29.98
N ARG A 334 24.31 -3.20 30.80
CA ARG A 334 24.30 -3.36 32.27
C ARG A 334 24.00 -4.80 32.72
N MET A 335 24.36 -5.79 31.94
CA MET A 335 24.21 -7.19 32.35
C MET A 335 25.21 -7.52 33.45
N GLU A 336 24.72 -8.00 34.58
CA GLU A 336 25.59 -8.56 35.61
C GLU A 336 26.15 -9.91 35.17
N MET A 337 27.46 -10.10 35.44
CA MET A 337 28.11 -11.39 35.13
C MET A 337 27.48 -12.48 36.02
N PRO A 338 27.07 -13.65 35.45
CA PRO A 338 26.51 -14.73 36.21
C PRO A 338 27.41 -15.15 37.38
N LEU A 339 26.83 -15.50 38.54
CA LEU A 339 27.55 -15.87 39.75
C LEU A 339 28.57 -16.98 39.52
N ILE A 340 28.25 -17.98 38.70
CA ILE A 340 29.13 -19.07 38.32
C ILE A 340 30.37 -18.55 37.60
N MET A 341 30.26 -17.61 36.68
CA MET A 341 31.40 -17.00 36.01
C MET A 341 32.23 -16.13 36.97
N LYS A 342 31.58 -15.34 37.85
CA LYS A 342 32.30 -14.55 38.91
C LYS A 342 33.17 -15.51 39.77
N GLN A 343 32.61 -16.64 40.19
CA GLN A 343 33.34 -17.68 40.98
C GLN A 343 34.49 -18.30 40.20
N ALA A 344 34.27 -18.71 38.93
CA ALA A 344 35.32 -19.28 38.09
C ALA A 344 36.49 -18.31 37.85
N TYR A 345 36.17 -17.01 37.59
CA TYR A 345 37.23 -16.01 37.46
C TYR A 345 37.97 -15.75 38.77
N ALA A 346 37.25 -15.77 39.91
CA ALA A 346 37.88 -15.63 41.21
C ALA A 346 38.81 -16.81 41.57
N GLN A 347 38.41 -18.05 41.24
CA GLN A 347 39.26 -19.25 41.40
C GLN A 347 40.51 -19.15 40.53
N LYS A 348 40.36 -18.86 39.23
CA LYS A 348 41.50 -18.71 38.31
C LYS A 348 42.45 -17.61 38.73
N ALA A 349 41.95 -16.48 39.24
CA ALA A 349 42.78 -15.42 39.79
C ALA A 349 43.52 -15.85 41.07
N ARG A 350 42.90 -16.67 41.93
CA ARG A 350 43.57 -17.25 43.11
C ARG A 350 44.68 -18.23 42.72
N GLU A 351 44.41 -19.12 41.77
CA GLU A 351 45.40 -20.06 41.24
C GLU A 351 46.60 -19.33 40.62
N GLU A 352 46.34 -18.27 39.86
CA GLU A 352 47.43 -17.50 39.24
C GLU A 352 48.26 -16.74 40.28
N LYS A 353 47.62 -16.21 41.31
CA LYS A 353 48.37 -15.62 42.46
C LYS A 353 49.21 -16.66 43.17
N LEU A 354 48.70 -17.85 43.47
CA LEU A 354 49.44 -18.95 44.07
C LEU A 354 50.62 -19.37 43.20
N ARG A 355 50.41 -19.49 41.89
CA ARG A 355 51.45 -19.84 40.92
C ARG A 355 52.56 -18.77 40.88
N ARG A 356 52.21 -17.50 40.90
CA ARG A 356 53.20 -16.38 40.99
C ARG A 356 53.96 -16.40 42.31
N GLN A 357 53.31 -16.69 43.45
CA GLN A 357 53.96 -16.82 44.74
C GLN A 357 54.92 -18.02 44.78
N GLN A 358 54.54 -19.16 44.19
CA GLN A 358 55.41 -20.33 44.07
C GLN A 358 56.63 -20.07 43.18
N LEU A 359 56.44 -19.38 42.02
CA LEU A 359 57.58 -18.97 41.19
C LEU A 359 58.49 -17.99 41.90
N GLY A 360 57.96 -17.02 42.61
CA GLY A 360 58.73 -16.08 43.42
C GLY A 360 59.51 -16.78 44.56
N ARG A 361 58.90 -17.81 45.20
CA ARG A 361 59.63 -18.65 46.19
C ARG A 361 60.75 -19.44 45.55
N LYS A 362 60.51 -20.07 44.38
CA LYS A 362 61.57 -20.81 43.65
C LYS A 362 62.71 -19.89 43.23
N GLN A 363 62.45 -18.71 42.72
CA GLN A 363 63.48 -17.70 42.41
C GLN A 363 64.25 -17.25 43.64
N SER A 364 63.55 -17.01 44.75
CA SER A 364 64.20 -16.65 46.01
C SER A 364 65.08 -17.75 46.57
N LEU A 365 64.68 -19.04 46.48
CA LEU A 365 65.46 -20.17 46.85
C LEU A 365 66.70 -20.33 45.97
N TRP A 366 66.57 -20.23 44.65
CA TRP A 366 67.71 -20.29 43.72
C TRP A 366 68.70 -19.14 43.97
N THR A 367 68.20 -17.96 44.26
CA THR A 367 69.05 -16.80 44.61
C THR A 367 69.83 -17.05 45.92
N ARG A 368 69.22 -17.70 46.92
CA ARG A 368 69.88 -18.12 48.17
C ARG A 368 70.88 -19.19 47.92
N VAL A 369 70.56 -20.22 47.17
CA VAL A 369 71.48 -21.32 46.78
C VAL A 369 72.69 -20.77 46.00
N TYR A 370 72.41 -19.84 45.04
CA TYR A 370 73.52 -19.19 44.32
C TYR A 370 74.40 -18.33 45.20
N LYS A 371 73.85 -17.57 46.16
CA LYS A 371 74.66 -16.83 47.15
C LYS A 371 75.53 -17.78 48.01
N LEU A 372 74.94 -18.85 48.53
CA LEU A 372 75.70 -19.90 49.31
C LEU A 372 76.77 -20.53 48.51
N ALA A 373 76.49 -20.94 47.28
CA ALA A 373 77.51 -21.53 46.39
C ALA A 373 78.65 -20.56 46.08
N ARG A 374 78.35 -19.28 45.87
CA ARG A 374 79.33 -18.18 45.67
C ARG A 374 80.19 -17.94 46.90
N GLU A 375 79.58 -17.93 48.08
CA GLU A 375 80.31 -17.79 49.35
C GLU A 375 81.24 -19.02 49.60
N GLN A 376 80.76 -20.20 49.31
CA GLN A 376 81.63 -21.42 49.42
C GLN A 376 82.81 -21.41 48.43
N ALA A 377 82.52 -20.94 47.19
CA ALA A 377 83.57 -20.80 46.17
C ALA A 377 84.61 -19.70 46.62
N MET A 378 84.14 -18.63 47.14
CA MET A 378 85.09 -17.61 47.67
C MET A 378 85.89 -18.06 48.89
N ARG A 379 85.31 -18.81 49.81
CA ARG A 379 86.07 -19.48 50.93
C ARG A 379 87.13 -20.39 50.39
N LYS A 380 86.87 -21.25 49.40
CA LYS A 380 87.89 -22.14 48.78
C LYS A 380 89.04 -21.36 48.15
N VAL A 381 88.73 -20.26 47.45
CA VAL A 381 89.76 -19.40 46.85
C VAL A 381 90.63 -18.69 47.95
N ARG A 382 90.07 -18.33 49.08
CA ARG A 382 90.84 -17.77 50.19
C ARG A 382 91.79 -18.76 50.88
N THR A 383 91.48 -20.09 50.85
CA THR A 383 92.34 -21.07 51.43
C THR A 383 93.51 -21.47 50.48
N PHE A 384 93.46 -21.06 49.21
CA PHE A 384 94.55 -21.35 48.26
C PHE A 384 95.48 -20.14 48.00
N LEU A 385 95.19 -18.98 48.62
CA LEU A 385 96.10 -17.82 48.51
C LEU A 385 97.20 -17.98 49.56
N PRO A 386 98.47 -17.97 49.15
CA PRO A 386 99.64 -18.01 50.14
C PRO A 386 99.60 -16.76 51.04
N PRO A 387 100.08 -16.92 52.26
CA PRO A 387 100.13 -15.83 53.23
C PRO A 387 100.95 -14.67 52.65
N LYS A 388 100.42 -13.45 52.75
CA LYS A 388 101.10 -12.21 52.38
C LYS A 388 102.45 -12.11 53.14
N PRO A 389 103.59 -11.85 52.44
CA PRO A 389 104.89 -11.65 53.17
C PRO A 389 104.87 -10.47 54.09
N ARG A 390 105.36 -10.61 55.30
CA ARG A 390 105.57 -9.56 56.26
C ARG A 390 106.56 -8.58 55.69
N SER A 391 106.26 -7.39 55.56
CA SER A 391 107.18 -6.23 55.36
C SER A 391 108.02 -6.08 56.63
N LEU A 392 109.28 -6.28 56.57
CA LEU A 392 110.24 -5.83 57.52
C LEU A 392 110.41 -4.33 57.35
N SER A 393 110.15 -3.65 58.39
CA SER A 393 110.47 -2.21 58.61
C SER A 393 111.86 -2.04 59.17
N GLU A 394 112.64 -1.32 58.50
CA GLU A 394 113.47 -0.30 59.12
C GLU A 394 113.01 1.06 58.70
#